data_eb12ce757584ad00d80e04a51d2af649
#
_entry.id   eb12ce757584ad00d80e04a51d2af649
#
_cell.length_a   1.000
_cell.length_b   1.000
_cell.length_c   1.000
_cell.angle_alpha   90.00
_cell.angle_beta   90.00
_cell.angle_gamma   90.00
#
_symmetry.space_group_name_H-M   'P 1'
#
loop_
_entity.id
_entity.type
_entity.pdbx_description
1 polymer ?
#
loop_
_entity_poly.entity_id
_entity_poly.type
_entity_poly.pdbx_seq_one_letter_code
_entity_poly.pdbx_strand_id
1 'polypeptide(L)'
;MSPDDSFRRYQELQSYVGWTEESARRIAAVADLLAPHLPALVDDFYAEIDRHPEARKVITGGAAQIERLKGTLLAWLRELLAGRYDRDYVARRWRVGWRHVEIGLDQVYTNVALSRLRLGLLRALQESWLGDPQQLQATVRALNQLMDLDLALIEDAYQEEYLARQQRSERLAAIGQVAGGVAHELRNPLNVVKTSVYYLVNARNPTPAKTAEHLQRIERHVTLADGVITALSSFAKLPVPNLRPFPVGQCVQEALEVNPVPEAVQVVIDCPPALPPVLADFDQMRIVFGNLVRNAREAMPEGGRLAITGRAAGDGVEVAVADTGVGIPPEKLGHIMEPLYSTKARGLGLGLAITRAILEKNKGGLRVASQPGEGSTFTVRLAAVREGEGKG
;
A
#
# COMPACT_ATOMS: atom_id res chain seq x y z
N MET A 1 1.81 7.92 6.69
CA MET A 1 0.80 8.41 7.67
C MET A 1 0.60 9.92 7.49
N SER A 2 -0.64 10.46 7.64
CA SER A 2 -0.84 11.92 7.58
C SER A 2 -0.33 12.59 8.87
N PRO A 3 0.04 13.91 8.85
CA PRO A 3 0.46 14.61 10.07
C PRO A 3 -0.61 14.59 11.18
N ASP A 4 -1.89 14.59 10.80
CA ASP A 4 -3.00 14.54 11.76
C ASP A 4 -3.15 13.15 12.39
N ASP A 5 -2.92 12.09 11.62
CA ASP A 5 -2.95 10.70 12.15
C ASP A 5 -1.79 10.45 13.10
N SER A 6 -0.58 10.96 12.77
CA SER A 6 0.60 10.85 13.64
C SER A 6 0.38 11.56 14.97
N PHE A 7 -0.22 12.75 14.96
CA PHE A 7 -0.51 13.50 16.16
C PHE A 7 -1.60 12.84 17.03
N ARG A 8 -2.66 12.32 16.42
CA ARG A 8 -3.71 11.57 17.12
C ARG A 8 -3.11 10.34 17.81
N ARG A 9 -2.31 9.57 17.09
CA ARG A 9 -1.60 8.41 17.65
C ARG A 9 -0.68 8.80 18.82
N TYR A 10 0.03 9.91 18.71
CA TYR A 10 0.86 10.41 19.80
C TYR A 10 0.05 10.74 21.04
N GLN A 11 -1.14 11.36 20.89
CA GLN A 11 -2.05 11.64 22.01
C GLN A 11 -2.57 10.36 22.67
N GLU A 12 -2.87 9.32 21.89
CA GLU A 12 -3.24 8.00 22.40
C GLU A 12 -2.10 7.39 23.23
N LEU A 13 -0.86 7.45 22.73
CA LEU A 13 0.33 6.98 23.46
C LEU A 13 0.58 7.80 24.73
N GLN A 14 0.41 9.12 24.70
CA GLN A 14 0.47 9.96 25.91
C GLN A 14 -0.54 9.50 26.97
N SER A 15 -1.79 9.25 26.55
CA SER A 15 -2.82 8.73 27.46
C SER A 15 -2.44 7.36 28.02
N TYR A 16 -1.90 6.46 27.19
CA TYR A 16 -1.50 5.11 27.59
C TYR A 16 -0.39 5.09 28.66
N VAL A 17 0.61 5.97 28.52
CA VAL A 17 1.72 6.06 29.52
C VAL A 17 1.39 6.97 30.71
N GLY A 18 0.19 7.56 30.76
CA GLY A 18 -0.22 8.47 31.81
C GLY A 18 0.50 9.83 31.77
N TRP A 19 0.87 10.31 30.57
CA TRP A 19 1.44 11.63 30.37
C TRP A 19 0.39 12.72 30.60
N THR A 20 0.78 13.78 31.29
CA THR A 20 -0.12 14.90 31.65
C THR A 20 0.54 16.25 31.35
N GLU A 21 -0.26 17.33 31.38
CA GLU A 21 0.27 18.70 31.32
C GLU A 21 1.22 19.01 32.47
N GLU A 22 1.03 18.39 33.64
CA GLU A 22 1.95 18.51 34.77
C GLU A 22 3.29 17.86 34.45
N SER A 23 3.31 16.71 33.74
CA SER A 23 4.55 16.10 33.26
C SER A 23 5.29 17.05 32.32
N ALA A 24 4.60 17.70 31.39
CA ALA A 24 5.19 18.69 30.47
C ALA A 24 5.77 19.90 31.23
N ARG A 25 5.04 20.45 32.20
CA ARG A 25 5.51 21.56 33.06
C ARG A 25 6.75 21.20 33.87
N ARG A 26 6.82 19.97 34.40
CA ARG A 26 8.00 19.47 35.13
C ARG A 26 9.23 19.39 34.22
N ILE A 27 9.08 18.93 33.01
CA ILE A 27 10.18 18.88 32.04
C ILE A 27 10.64 20.31 31.68
N ALA A 28 9.72 21.23 31.39
CA ALA A 28 10.07 22.62 31.11
C ALA A 28 10.80 23.30 32.29
N ALA A 29 10.37 23.00 33.52
CA ALA A 29 10.97 23.59 34.72
C ALA A 29 12.44 23.18 34.94
N VAL A 30 12.90 22.07 34.37
CA VAL A 30 14.31 21.63 34.49
C VAL A 30 15.16 21.94 33.26
N ALA A 31 14.60 22.59 32.25
CA ALA A 31 15.30 22.91 31.00
C ALA A 31 16.57 23.74 31.26
N ASP A 32 16.48 24.82 32.05
CA ASP A 32 17.62 25.68 32.38
C ASP A 32 18.65 24.96 33.25
N LEU A 33 18.21 24.02 34.11
CA LEU A 33 19.10 23.20 34.95
C LEU A 33 19.94 22.26 34.08
N LEU A 34 19.31 21.66 33.04
CA LEU A 34 19.97 20.71 32.15
C LEU A 34 20.74 21.36 31.01
N ALA A 35 20.40 22.59 30.61
CA ALA A 35 20.99 23.27 29.47
C ALA A 35 22.54 23.32 29.47
N PRO A 36 23.24 23.56 30.58
CA PRO A 36 24.71 23.57 30.64
C PRO A 36 25.35 22.22 30.34
N HIS A 37 24.62 21.10 30.59
CA HIS A 37 25.13 19.73 30.43
C HIS A 37 24.95 19.20 29.00
N LEU A 38 24.05 19.78 28.19
CA LEU A 38 23.69 19.26 26.87
C LEU A 38 24.87 19.21 25.90
N PRO A 39 25.78 20.20 25.81
CA PRO A 39 26.93 20.12 24.90
C PRO A 39 27.83 18.93 25.20
N ALA A 40 28.19 18.72 26.48
CA ALA A 40 29.02 17.58 26.89
C ALA A 40 28.35 16.24 26.61
N LEU A 41 27.03 16.15 26.81
CA LEU A 41 26.23 14.95 26.48
C LEU A 41 26.25 14.65 24.98
N VAL A 42 26.16 15.65 24.13
CA VAL A 42 26.23 15.51 22.67
C VAL A 42 27.62 15.08 22.23
N ASP A 43 28.68 15.64 22.82
CA ASP A 43 30.05 15.25 22.51
C ASP A 43 30.34 13.80 22.90
N ASP A 44 29.94 13.38 24.09
CA ASP A 44 30.03 11.99 24.54
C ASP A 44 29.26 11.02 23.63
N PHE A 45 28.07 11.43 23.19
CA PHE A 45 27.23 10.65 22.27
C PHE A 45 27.96 10.38 20.93
N TYR A 46 28.53 11.39 20.28
CA TYR A 46 29.23 11.21 19.01
C TYR A 46 30.60 10.54 19.18
N ALA A 47 31.27 10.72 20.31
CA ALA A 47 32.49 9.98 20.64
C ALA A 47 32.22 8.47 20.72
N GLU A 48 31.05 8.07 21.22
CA GLU A 48 30.65 6.67 21.28
C GLU A 48 30.28 6.11 19.90
N ILE A 49 29.58 6.89 19.06
CA ILE A 49 29.30 6.48 17.68
C ILE A 49 30.58 6.22 16.92
N ASP A 50 31.64 7.01 17.10
CA ASP A 50 32.92 6.81 16.45
C ASP A 50 33.61 5.49 16.85
N ARG A 51 33.31 4.96 18.03
CA ARG A 51 33.82 3.66 18.52
C ARG A 51 33.09 2.45 17.95
N HIS A 52 31.91 2.66 17.36
CA HIS A 52 31.06 1.59 16.82
C HIS A 52 30.99 1.66 15.28
N PRO A 53 31.75 0.80 14.55
CA PRO A 53 31.86 0.86 13.09
C PRO A 53 30.52 0.81 12.37
N GLU A 54 29.58 -0.03 12.84
CA GLU A 54 28.26 -0.17 12.23
C GLU A 54 27.38 1.08 12.37
N ALA A 55 27.44 1.77 13.52
CA ALA A 55 26.77 3.04 13.70
C ALA A 55 27.48 4.18 12.94
N ARG A 56 28.81 4.12 12.85
CA ARG A 56 29.67 5.10 12.19
C ARG A 56 29.53 5.09 10.66
N LYS A 57 29.26 3.95 10.05
CA LYS A 57 29.24 3.78 8.57
C LYS A 57 28.22 4.68 7.86
N VAL A 58 27.14 5.11 8.53
CA VAL A 58 26.13 6.00 7.96
C VAL A 58 26.57 7.48 7.96
N ILE A 59 27.69 7.80 8.62
CA ILE A 59 28.27 9.15 8.66
C ILE A 59 29.40 9.22 7.62
N THR A 60 29.08 9.58 6.40
CA THR A 60 30.00 9.56 5.25
C THR A 60 30.74 10.87 5.01
N GLY A 61 30.28 11.98 5.59
CA GLY A 61 30.79 13.34 5.36
C GLY A 61 31.87 13.81 6.34
N GLY A 62 32.51 12.89 7.08
CA GLY A 62 33.65 13.20 7.95
C GLY A 62 33.33 14.17 9.12
N ALA A 63 34.35 14.90 9.60
CA ALA A 63 34.23 15.79 10.76
C ALA A 63 33.22 16.94 10.57
N ALA A 64 33.11 17.49 9.37
CA ALA A 64 32.16 18.59 9.10
C ALA A 64 30.69 18.11 9.21
N GLN A 65 30.41 16.85 8.84
CA GLN A 65 29.07 16.26 9.02
C GLN A 65 28.79 16.04 10.52
N ILE A 66 29.76 15.54 11.28
CA ILE A 66 29.63 15.29 12.72
C ILE A 66 29.29 16.61 13.45
N GLU A 67 30.00 17.70 13.17
CA GLU A 67 29.73 19.01 13.81
C GLU A 67 28.30 19.51 13.49
N ARG A 68 27.84 19.35 12.25
CA ARG A 68 26.45 19.68 11.89
C ARG A 68 25.44 18.81 12.63
N LEU A 69 25.71 17.51 12.74
CA LEU A 69 24.85 16.56 13.43
C LEU A 69 24.82 16.83 14.94
N LYS A 70 25.93 17.20 15.55
CA LYS A 70 26.00 17.68 16.96
C LYS A 70 25.07 18.88 17.18
N GLY A 71 25.09 19.84 16.27
CA GLY A 71 24.17 20.98 16.31
C GLY A 71 22.71 20.58 16.22
N THR A 72 22.40 19.60 15.35
CA THR A 72 21.05 19.06 15.20
C THR A 72 20.58 18.33 16.46
N LEU A 73 21.43 17.48 17.04
CA LEU A 73 21.10 16.76 18.28
C LEU A 73 20.93 17.70 19.47
N LEU A 74 21.78 18.74 19.56
CA LEU A 74 21.63 19.75 20.59
C LEU A 74 20.30 20.53 20.48
N ALA A 75 19.90 20.88 19.25
CA ALA A 75 18.60 21.50 18.99
C ALA A 75 17.43 20.55 19.36
N TRP A 76 17.56 19.26 19.04
CA TRP A 76 16.61 18.22 19.39
C TRP A 76 16.44 18.08 20.91
N LEU A 77 17.54 18.07 21.68
CA LEU A 77 17.52 18.01 23.15
C LEU A 77 16.87 19.24 23.77
N ARG A 78 17.17 20.44 23.24
CA ARG A 78 16.54 21.69 23.72
C ARG A 78 15.02 21.65 23.48
N GLU A 79 14.60 21.18 22.32
CA GLU A 79 13.18 21.06 22.00
C GLU A 79 12.48 19.99 22.85
N LEU A 80 13.15 18.87 23.15
CA LEU A 80 12.67 17.85 24.07
C LEU A 80 12.33 18.46 25.45
N LEU A 81 13.15 19.37 25.94
CA LEU A 81 13.01 20.01 27.24
C LEU A 81 12.10 21.25 27.23
N ALA A 82 11.60 21.68 26.06
CA ALA A 82 10.81 22.91 25.95
C ALA A 82 9.38 22.82 26.51
N GLY A 83 8.90 21.64 26.85
CA GLY A 83 7.56 21.42 27.41
C GLY A 83 6.40 21.62 26.44
N ARG A 84 6.67 21.68 25.13
CA ARG A 84 5.66 21.86 24.07
C ARG A 84 5.69 20.68 23.11
N TYR A 85 4.63 19.89 23.12
CA TYR A 85 4.53 18.62 22.39
C TYR A 85 3.34 18.65 21.45
N ASP A 86 3.35 19.65 20.55
CA ASP A 86 2.32 19.94 19.55
C ASP A 86 2.51 19.10 18.26
N ARG A 87 1.65 19.37 17.27
CA ARG A 87 1.71 18.69 15.96
C ARG A 87 3.07 18.87 15.26
N ASP A 88 3.63 20.06 15.36
CA ASP A 88 4.92 20.36 14.74
C ASP A 88 6.06 19.59 15.42
N TYR A 89 6.01 19.44 16.74
CA TYR A 89 6.93 18.60 17.50
C TYR A 89 6.88 17.15 16.98
N VAL A 90 5.69 16.57 16.92
CA VAL A 90 5.48 15.20 16.44
C VAL A 90 6.00 15.01 15.02
N ALA A 91 5.68 15.95 14.12
CA ALA A 91 6.14 15.89 12.73
C ALA A 91 7.67 15.94 12.61
N ARG A 92 8.35 16.73 13.49
CA ARG A 92 9.83 16.79 13.52
C ARG A 92 10.42 15.48 14.05
N ARG A 93 9.86 14.89 15.11
CA ARG A 93 10.32 13.61 15.68
C ARG A 93 10.18 12.46 14.69
N TRP A 94 9.03 12.35 14.04
CA TRP A 94 8.81 11.37 12.98
C TRP A 94 9.80 11.53 11.82
N ARG A 95 10.12 12.78 11.43
CA ARG A 95 11.10 13.07 10.37
C ARG A 95 12.52 12.63 10.75
N VAL A 96 12.89 12.67 12.02
CA VAL A 96 14.18 12.13 12.50
C VAL A 96 14.25 10.63 12.26
N GLY A 97 13.20 9.87 12.64
CA GLY A 97 13.10 8.45 12.38
C GLY A 97 13.19 8.14 10.90
N TRP A 98 12.43 8.86 10.06
CA TRP A 98 12.45 8.70 8.61
C TRP A 98 13.84 8.96 8.02
N ARG A 99 14.56 9.97 8.53
CA ARG A 99 15.94 10.25 8.10
C ARG A 99 16.91 9.13 8.46
N HIS A 100 16.76 8.52 9.62
CA HIS A 100 17.57 7.35 10.01
C HIS A 100 17.32 6.15 9.06
N VAL A 101 16.06 5.91 8.70
CA VAL A 101 15.70 4.89 7.71
C VAL A 101 16.32 5.18 6.34
N GLU A 102 16.25 6.43 5.88
CA GLU A 102 16.77 6.86 4.57
C GLU A 102 18.29 6.62 4.45
N ILE A 103 19.04 6.92 5.52
CA ILE A 103 20.49 6.69 5.55
C ILE A 103 20.89 5.24 5.84
N GLY A 104 19.91 4.36 6.09
CA GLY A 104 20.14 2.93 6.36
C GLY A 104 20.71 2.65 7.75
N LEU A 105 20.45 3.51 8.74
CA LEU A 105 20.78 3.21 10.13
C LEU A 105 19.85 2.13 10.66
N ASP A 106 20.41 1.06 11.23
CA ASP A 106 19.62 0.01 11.86
C ASP A 106 18.93 0.55 13.12
N GLN A 107 17.62 0.21 13.28
CA GLN A 107 16.78 0.63 14.41
C GLN A 107 17.41 0.32 15.77
N VAL A 108 18.12 -0.79 15.91
CA VAL A 108 18.82 -1.18 17.13
C VAL A 108 19.76 -0.09 17.62
N TYR A 109 20.51 0.57 16.71
CA TYR A 109 21.41 1.65 17.07
C TYR A 109 20.66 2.91 17.53
N THR A 110 19.51 3.19 16.93
CA THR A 110 18.66 4.31 17.39
C THR A 110 18.17 4.08 18.82
N ASN A 111 17.73 2.86 19.13
CA ASN A 111 17.20 2.50 20.45
C ASN A 111 18.29 2.61 21.54
N VAL A 112 19.48 2.04 21.31
CA VAL A 112 20.57 2.11 22.30
C VAL A 112 21.16 3.52 22.41
N ALA A 113 21.19 4.27 21.30
CA ALA A 113 21.61 5.66 21.29
C ALA A 113 20.68 6.56 22.16
N LEU A 114 19.36 6.37 22.03
CA LEU A 114 18.38 7.08 22.86
C LEU A 114 18.51 6.70 24.35
N SER A 115 18.79 5.42 24.64
CA SER A 115 19.06 4.95 25.99
C SER A 115 20.28 5.67 26.61
N ARG A 116 21.36 5.87 25.82
CA ARG A 116 22.55 6.59 26.27
C ARG A 116 22.23 8.07 26.60
N LEU A 117 21.48 8.74 25.71
CA LEU A 117 21.03 10.12 25.95
C LEU A 117 20.16 10.20 27.20
N ARG A 118 19.24 9.26 27.40
CA ARG A 118 18.40 9.16 28.61
C ARG A 118 19.25 9.08 29.87
N LEU A 119 20.21 8.15 29.91
CA LEU A 119 21.11 7.99 31.06
C LEU A 119 21.92 9.25 31.36
N GLY A 120 22.40 9.92 30.32
CA GLY A 120 23.13 11.19 30.48
C GLY A 120 22.25 12.32 31.04
N LEU A 121 21.02 12.46 30.52
CA LEU A 121 20.06 13.45 31.04
C LEU A 121 19.66 13.17 32.50
N LEU A 122 19.41 11.89 32.83
CA LEU A 122 19.06 11.49 34.20
C LEU A 122 20.21 11.75 35.18
N ARG A 123 21.45 11.45 34.78
CA ARG A 123 22.65 11.76 35.60
C ARG A 123 22.77 13.25 35.83
N ALA A 124 22.73 14.05 34.76
CA ALA A 124 22.82 15.51 34.86
C ALA A 124 21.72 16.09 35.77
N LEU A 125 20.48 15.56 35.66
CA LEU A 125 19.37 15.96 36.51
C LEU A 125 19.63 15.62 37.97
N GLN A 126 20.10 14.39 38.30
CA GLN A 126 20.38 13.97 39.66
C GLN A 126 21.55 14.75 40.32
N GLU A 127 22.62 14.99 39.57
CA GLU A 127 23.79 15.73 40.04
C GLU A 127 23.52 17.22 40.28
N SER A 128 22.60 17.80 39.51
CA SER A 128 22.28 19.23 39.58
C SER A 128 21.07 19.53 40.47
N TRP A 129 20.36 18.51 40.96
CA TRP A 129 19.12 18.73 41.70
C TRP A 129 19.36 19.16 43.15
N LEU A 130 18.81 20.32 43.50
CA LEU A 130 18.89 20.89 44.83
C LEU A 130 17.55 20.92 45.58
N GLY A 131 16.49 20.39 44.95
CA GLY A 131 15.13 20.45 45.51
C GLY A 131 14.70 19.20 46.24
N ASP A 132 13.41 19.11 46.50
CA ASP A 132 12.78 17.97 47.19
C ASP A 132 12.96 16.63 46.44
N PRO A 133 13.35 15.53 47.11
CA PRO A 133 13.53 14.21 46.49
C PRO A 133 12.28 13.65 45.81
N GLN A 134 11.07 13.95 46.34
CA GLN A 134 9.83 13.49 45.73
C GLN A 134 9.58 14.19 44.36
N GLN A 135 9.91 15.47 44.31
CA GLN A 135 9.86 16.24 43.04
C GLN A 135 10.87 15.70 42.02
N LEU A 136 12.07 15.32 42.46
CA LEU A 136 13.06 14.68 41.60
C LEU A 136 12.51 13.38 41.00
N GLN A 137 11.94 12.49 41.83
CA GLN A 137 11.38 11.24 41.35
C GLN A 137 10.24 11.44 40.34
N ALA A 138 9.37 12.42 40.57
CA ALA A 138 8.31 12.77 39.63
C ALA A 138 8.86 13.29 38.30
N THR A 139 9.94 14.10 38.34
CA THR A 139 10.60 14.62 37.13
C THR A 139 11.35 13.54 36.37
N VAL A 140 12.03 12.62 37.08
CA VAL A 140 12.66 11.43 36.50
C VAL A 140 11.63 10.56 35.76
N ARG A 141 10.45 10.35 36.37
CA ARG A 141 9.35 9.61 35.73
C ARG A 141 8.89 10.32 34.47
N ALA A 142 8.63 11.63 34.54
CA ALA A 142 8.21 12.41 33.37
C ALA A 142 9.26 12.37 32.24
N LEU A 143 10.55 12.46 32.55
CA LEU A 143 11.62 12.38 31.55
C LEU A 143 11.66 10.99 30.89
N ASN A 144 11.51 9.92 31.65
CA ASN A 144 11.44 8.57 31.08
C ASN A 144 10.24 8.41 30.15
N GLN A 145 9.04 8.83 30.58
CA GLN A 145 7.83 8.79 29.74
C GLN A 145 8.03 9.55 28.43
N LEU A 146 8.63 10.76 28.49
CA LEU A 146 8.88 11.56 27.30
C LEU A 146 9.86 10.90 26.35
N MET A 147 10.96 10.33 26.86
CA MET A 147 11.94 9.61 26.06
C MET A 147 11.35 8.37 25.39
N ASP A 148 10.44 7.67 26.06
CA ASP A 148 9.73 6.53 25.49
C ASP A 148 8.72 6.94 24.41
N LEU A 149 8.03 8.07 24.62
CA LEU A 149 7.14 8.66 23.60
C LEU A 149 7.90 9.10 22.34
N ASP A 150 9.08 9.74 22.51
CA ASP A 150 9.93 10.13 21.39
C ASP A 150 10.48 8.91 20.65
N LEU A 151 10.89 7.86 21.39
CA LEU A 151 11.30 6.60 20.78
C LEU A 151 10.18 5.99 19.94
N ALA A 152 8.96 5.94 20.47
CA ALA A 152 7.81 5.40 19.76
C ALA A 152 7.52 6.14 18.43
N LEU A 153 7.67 7.48 18.40
CA LEU A 153 7.53 8.27 17.16
C LEU A 153 8.62 7.94 16.13
N ILE A 154 9.84 7.72 16.59
CA ILE A 154 10.97 7.35 15.73
C ILE A 154 10.75 5.92 15.17
N GLU A 155 10.30 5.00 16.01
CA GLU A 155 10.01 3.61 15.64
C GLU A 155 8.87 3.47 14.64
N ASP A 156 7.83 4.32 14.73
CA ASP A 156 6.74 4.35 13.76
C ASP A 156 7.26 4.60 12.32
N ALA A 157 8.29 5.43 12.14
CA ALA A 157 8.90 5.65 10.83
C ALA A 157 9.63 4.40 10.30
N TYR A 158 10.31 3.65 11.16
CA TYR A 158 10.94 2.38 10.79
C TYR A 158 9.90 1.34 10.42
N GLN A 159 8.82 1.24 11.18
CA GLN A 159 7.73 0.30 10.92
C GLN A 159 7.05 0.56 9.56
N GLU A 160 6.80 1.84 9.24
CA GLU A 160 6.21 2.23 7.96
C GLU A 160 7.09 1.83 6.77
N GLU A 161 8.40 2.07 6.85
CA GLU A 161 9.35 1.64 5.81
C GLU A 161 9.49 0.11 5.72
N TYR A 162 9.52 -0.58 6.85
CA TYR A 162 9.56 -2.04 6.88
C TYR A 162 8.36 -2.64 6.13
N LEU A 163 7.16 -2.16 6.42
CA LEU A 163 5.94 -2.58 5.73
C LEU A 163 5.97 -2.23 4.24
N ALA A 164 6.50 -1.05 3.88
CA ALA A 164 6.65 -0.66 2.47
C ALA A 164 7.64 -1.56 1.72
N ARG A 165 8.78 -1.93 2.34
CA ARG A 165 9.76 -2.87 1.78
C ARG A 165 9.20 -4.27 1.62
N GLN A 166 8.48 -4.77 2.63
CA GLN A 166 7.82 -6.07 2.57
C GLN A 166 6.83 -6.11 1.42
N GLN A 167 5.94 -5.10 1.30
CA GLN A 167 5.00 -5.01 0.18
C GLN A 167 5.69 -4.94 -1.18
N ARG A 168 6.81 -4.22 -1.27
CA ARG A 168 7.61 -4.17 -2.51
C ARG A 168 8.22 -5.53 -2.84
N SER A 169 8.74 -6.24 -1.84
CA SER A 169 9.30 -7.60 -2.02
C SER A 169 8.23 -8.60 -2.46
N GLU A 170 7.06 -8.58 -1.83
CA GLU A 170 5.92 -9.42 -2.21
C GLU A 170 5.47 -9.14 -3.65
N ARG A 171 5.44 -7.86 -4.06
CA ARG A 171 5.15 -7.48 -5.44
C ARG A 171 6.19 -8.01 -6.43
N LEU A 172 7.47 -7.89 -6.11
CA LEU A 172 8.56 -8.41 -6.95
C LEU A 172 8.52 -9.93 -7.05
N ALA A 173 8.20 -10.63 -5.97
CA ALA A 173 8.01 -12.08 -5.97
C ALA A 173 6.83 -12.49 -6.86
N ALA A 174 5.69 -11.80 -6.76
CA ALA A 174 4.53 -12.01 -7.62
C ALA A 174 4.84 -11.74 -9.10
N ILE A 175 5.58 -10.66 -9.42
CA ILE A 175 6.07 -10.38 -10.77
C ILE A 175 7.02 -11.48 -11.24
N GLY A 176 7.92 -11.96 -10.37
CA GLY A 176 8.87 -13.04 -10.68
C GLY A 176 8.18 -14.34 -11.05
N GLN A 177 7.13 -14.72 -10.32
CA GLN A 177 6.29 -15.90 -10.64
C GLN A 177 5.59 -15.76 -12.01
N VAL A 178 5.16 -14.54 -12.36
CA VAL A 178 4.45 -14.26 -13.62
C VAL A 178 5.42 -14.01 -14.77
N ALA A 179 6.66 -13.57 -14.51
CA ALA A 179 7.62 -13.13 -15.54
C ALA A 179 7.95 -14.21 -16.58
N GLY A 180 8.07 -15.48 -16.17
CA GLY A 180 8.28 -16.59 -17.09
C GLY A 180 7.14 -16.75 -18.09
N GLY A 181 5.90 -16.70 -17.62
CA GLY A 181 4.70 -16.77 -18.44
C GLY A 181 4.51 -15.54 -19.32
N VAL A 182 4.75 -14.34 -18.77
CA VAL A 182 4.67 -13.06 -19.54
C VAL A 182 5.66 -13.04 -20.70
N ALA A 183 6.92 -13.48 -20.48
CA ALA A 183 7.90 -13.58 -21.56
C ALA A 183 7.42 -14.50 -22.69
N HIS A 184 6.76 -15.60 -22.34
CA HIS A 184 6.18 -16.53 -23.33
C HIS A 184 4.99 -15.90 -24.07
N GLU A 185 4.09 -15.25 -23.34
CA GLU A 185 2.91 -14.56 -23.87
C GLU A 185 3.25 -13.34 -24.73
N LEU A 186 4.34 -12.61 -24.44
CA LEU A 186 4.86 -11.55 -25.31
C LEU A 186 5.54 -12.11 -26.56
N ARG A 187 6.27 -13.23 -26.44
CA ARG A 187 6.97 -13.83 -27.58
C ARG A 187 6.00 -14.31 -28.65
N ASN A 188 4.80 -14.79 -28.28
CA ASN A 188 3.80 -15.28 -29.21
C ASN A 188 3.33 -14.19 -30.19
N PRO A 189 2.74 -13.04 -29.76
CA PRO A 189 2.33 -11.99 -30.68
C PRO A 189 3.51 -11.40 -31.47
N LEU A 190 4.70 -11.25 -30.85
CA LEU A 190 5.88 -10.73 -31.50
C LEU A 190 6.38 -11.68 -32.63
N ASN A 191 6.27 -12.99 -32.47
CA ASN A 191 6.59 -13.96 -33.51
C ASN A 191 5.64 -13.83 -34.71
N VAL A 192 4.33 -13.60 -34.48
CA VAL A 192 3.37 -13.37 -35.56
C VAL A 192 3.65 -12.07 -36.28
N VAL A 193 3.98 -10.99 -35.57
CA VAL A 193 4.43 -9.73 -36.13
C VAL A 193 5.66 -9.96 -37.03
N LYS A 194 6.71 -10.62 -36.49
CA LYS A 194 7.95 -10.93 -37.20
C LYS A 194 7.70 -11.73 -38.48
N THR A 195 6.83 -12.76 -38.43
CA THR A 195 6.48 -13.59 -39.57
C THR A 195 5.73 -12.77 -40.63
N SER A 196 4.79 -11.90 -40.22
CA SER A 196 4.06 -11.03 -41.13
C SER A 196 4.97 -9.99 -41.80
N VAL A 197 5.88 -9.39 -41.06
CA VAL A 197 6.90 -8.46 -41.61
C VAL A 197 7.82 -9.19 -42.57
N TYR A 198 8.30 -10.39 -42.21
CA TYR A 198 9.13 -11.20 -43.12
C TYR A 198 8.45 -11.48 -44.43
N TYR A 199 7.15 -11.84 -44.43
CA TYR A 199 6.35 -12.03 -45.62
C TYR A 199 6.28 -10.74 -46.45
N LEU A 200 5.94 -9.60 -45.85
CA LEU A 200 5.81 -8.31 -46.55
C LEU A 200 7.12 -7.85 -47.23
N VAL A 201 8.26 -8.16 -46.60
CA VAL A 201 9.58 -7.78 -47.12
C VAL A 201 10.08 -8.72 -48.24
N ASN A 202 9.77 -10.05 -48.13
CA ASN A 202 10.40 -11.05 -49.00
C ASN A 202 9.47 -11.65 -50.05
N ALA A 203 8.16 -11.39 -50.00
CA ALA A 203 7.21 -11.93 -50.97
C ALA A 203 7.41 -11.29 -52.36
N ARG A 204 7.58 -12.13 -53.34
CA ARG A 204 7.62 -11.67 -54.76
C ARG A 204 6.19 -11.39 -55.24
N ASN A 205 5.85 -10.14 -55.50
CA ASN A 205 4.56 -9.66 -56.01
C ASN A 205 3.35 -10.06 -55.07
N PRO A 206 3.31 -9.60 -53.81
CA PRO A 206 2.18 -9.87 -52.94
C PRO A 206 0.92 -9.16 -53.51
N THR A 207 -0.23 -9.84 -53.43
CA THR A 207 -1.50 -9.20 -53.83
C THR A 207 -1.88 -8.13 -52.82
N PRO A 208 -2.59 -7.04 -53.19
CA PRO A 208 -3.06 -6.02 -52.25
C PRO A 208 -3.86 -6.59 -51.08
N ALA A 209 -4.68 -7.62 -51.35
CA ALA A 209 -5.45 -8.29 -50.31
C ALA A 209 -4.54 -8.98 -49.28
N LYS A 210 -3.48 -9.70 -49.71
CA LYS A 210 -2.53 -10.33 -48.76
C LYS A 210 -1.67 -9.30 -48.02
N THR A 211 -1.32 -8.21 -48.66
CA THR A 211 -0.62 -7.11 -47.96
C THR A 211 -1.49 -6.52 -46.85
N ALA A 212 -2.77 -6.23 -47.15
CA ALA A 212 -3.73 -5.74 -46.16
C ALA A 212 -3.95 -6.76 -44.98
N GLU A 213 -4.04 -8.03 -45.31
CA GLU A 213 -4.16 -9.10 -44.29
C GLU A 213 -2.99 -9.11 -43.34
N HIS A 214 -1.75 -9.05 -43.85
CA HIS A 214 -0.55 -9.05 -42.99
C HIS A 214 -0.41 -7.76 -42.18
N LEU A 215 -0.78 -6.59 -42.69
CA LEU A 215 -0.80 -5.33 -41.96
C LEU A 215 -1.80 -5.36 -40.81
N GLN A 216 -3.03 -5.82 -41.08
CA GLN A 216 -4.05 -6.02 -40.00
C GLN A 216 -3.59 -7.02 -38.96
N ARG A 217 -2.86 -8.06 -39.36
CA ARG A 217 -2.28 -9.05 -38.44
C ARG A 217 -1.21 -8.44 -37.57
N ILE A 218 -0.35 -7.59 -38.07
CA ILE A 218 0.65 -6.84 -37.33
C ILE A 218 -0.04 -5.94 -36.29
N GLU A 219 -0.96 -5.08 -36.75
CA GLU A 219 -1.70 -4.17 -35.86
C GLU A 219 -2.38 -4.90 -34.72
N ARG A 220 -3.09 -5.97 -35.00
CA ARG A 220 -3.76 -6.80 -33.99
C ARG A 220 -2.78 -7.37 -32.96
N HIS A 221 -1.64 -7.89 -33.40
CA HIS A 221 -0.69 -8.53 -32.49
C HIS A 221 0.17 -7.53 -31.73
N VAL A 222 0.41 -6.33 -32.25
CA VAL A 222 1.00 -5.21 -31.50
C VAL A 222 0.05 -4.78 -30.38
N THR A 223 -1.24 -4.61 -30.67
CA THR A 223 -2.26 -4.29 -29.64
C THR A 223 -2.35 -5.37 -28.55
N LEU A 224 -2.22 -6.65 -28.92
CA LEU A 224 -2.16 -7.75 -27.92
C LEU A 224 -0.92 -7.64 -27.04
N ALA A 225 0.26 -7.39 -27.62
CA ALA A 225 1.50 -7.24 -26.84
C ALA A 225 1.44 -6.04 -25.89
N ASP A 226 0.88 -4.91 -26.34
CA ASP A 226 0.67 -3.72 -25.49
C ASP A 226 -0.30 -4.01 -24.35
N GLY A 227 -1.37 -4.76 -24.60
CA GLY A 227 -2.29 -5.25 -23.58
C GLY A 227 -1.61 -6.10 -22.49
N VAL A 228 -0.66 -6.99 -22.86
CA VAL A 228 0.16 -7.76 -21.90
C VAL A 228 0.97 -6.83 -21.00
N ILE A 229 1.67 -5.85 -21.61
CA ILE A 229 2.51 -4.90 -20.89
C ILE A 229 1.67 -4.05 -19.92
N THR A 230 0.52 -3.56 -20.38
CA THR A 230 -0.40 -2.75 -19.58
C THR A 230 -0.96 -3.53 -18.40
N ALA A 231 -1.39 -4.78 -18.63
CA ALA A 231 -1.91 -5.65 -17.56
C ALA A 231 -0.83 -5.97 -16.52
N LEU A 232 0.40 -6.28 -16.95
CA LEU A 232 1.53 -6.52 -16.06
C LEU A 232 1.91 -5.26 -15.25
N SER A 233 1.95 -4.12 -15.91
CA SER A 233 2.23 -2.82 -15.26
C SER A 233 1.18 -2.48 -14.22
N SER A 234 -0.09 -2.72 -14.51
CA SER A 234 -1.21 -2.54 -13.57
C SER A 234 -1.11 -3.48 -12.38
N PHE A 235 -0.77 -4.75 -12.62
CA PHE A 235 -0.55 -5.74 -11.56
C PHE A 235 0.64 -5.38 -10.66
N ALA A 236 1.75 -4.94 -11.26
CA ALA A 236 2.95 -4.51 -10.55
C ALA A 236 2.75 -3.23 -9.71
N LYS A 237 1.87 -2.33 -10.17
CA LYS A 237 1.62 -1.01 -9.59
C LYS A 237 0.35 -0.92 -8.74
N LEU A 238 -0.33 -2.05 -8.42
CA LEU A 238 -1.54 -2.00 -7.60
C LEU A 238 -1.27 -1.20 -6.30
N PRO A 239 -1.82 0.02 -6.16
CA PRO A 239 -1.58 0.86 -4.98
C PRO A 239 -2.19 0.25 -3.72
N VAL A 240 -1.76 0.72 -2.58
CA VAL A 240 -2.46 0.43 -1.31
C VAL A 240 -3.88 0.96 -1.44
N PRO A 241 -4.92 0.15 -1.12
CA PRO A 241 -6.30 0.57 -1.26
C PRO A 241 -6.60 1.77 -0.36
N ASN A 242 -7.26 2.78 -0.93
CA ASN A 242 -7.83 3.89 -0.17
C ASN A 242 -9.27 3.50 0.21
N LEU A 243 -9.39 2.79 1.34
CA LEU A 243 -10.68 2.28 1.79
C LEU A 243 -11.60 3.42 2.20
N ARG A 244 -12.72 3.57 1.48
CA ARG A 244 -13.77 4.57 1.76
C ARG A 244 -15.15 3.93 1.64
N PRO A 245 -16.13 4.40 2.41
CA PRO A 245 -17.52 3.98 2.23
C PRO A 245 -18.09 4.49 0.91
N PHE A 246 -18.73 3.62 0.12
CA PHE A 246 -19.48 4.02 -1.07
C PHE A 246 -20.60 3.03 -1.41
N PRO A 247 -21.68 3.48 -2.11
CA PRO A 247 -22.71 2.61 -2.63
C PRO A 247 -22.18 1.75 -3.77
N VAL A 248 -22.23 0.43 -3.64
CA VAL A 248 -21.65 -0.50 -4.66
C VAL A 248 -22.35 -0.39 -6.01
N GLY A 249 -23.64 -0.04 -6.03
CA GLY A 249 -24.41 0.15 -7.27
C GLY A 249 -23.82 1.24 -8.16
N GLN A 250 -23.33 2.34 -7.58
CA GLN A 250 -22.66 3.41 -8.34
C GLN A 250 -21.40 2.89 -9.03
N CYS A 251 -20.56 2.11 -8.33
CA CYS A 251 -19.34 1.56 -8.88
C CYS A 251 -19.62 0.57 -10.05
N VAL A 252 -20.68 -0.22 -9.92
CA VAL A 252 -21.14 -1.12 -10.99
C VAL A 252 -21.59 -0.34 -12.22
N GLN A 253 -22.35 0.75 -12.06
CA GLN A 253 -22.77 1.59 -13.16
C GLN A 253 -21.60 2.21 -13.92
N GLU A 254 -20.65 2.84 -13.20
CA GLU A 254 -19.46 3.40 -13.82
C GLU A 254 -18.59 2.35 -14.53
N ALA A 255 -18.51 1.13 -13.97
CA ALA A 255 -17.79 0.03 -14.62
C ALA A 255 -18.44 -0.39 -15.95
N LEU A 256 -19.77 -0.36 -16.05
CA LEU A 256 -20.51 -0.64 -17.29
C LEU A 256 -20.37 0.49 -18.32
N GLU A 257 -20.39 1.75 -17.90
CA GLU A 257 -20.18 2.89 -18.80
C GLU A 257 -18.81 2.84 -19.50
N VAL A 258 -17.77 2.48 -18.75
CA VAL A 258 -16.39 2.34 -19.29
C VAL A 258 -16.22 1.07 -20.13
N ASN A 259 -17.04 0.02 -19.88
CA ASN A 259 -16.99 -1.25 -20.60
C ASN A 259 -18.32 -1.52 -21.30
N PRO A 260 -18.64 -0.84 -22.41
CA PRO A 260 -19.92 -0.97 -23.08
C PRO A 260 -20.17 -2.41 -23.54
N VAL A 261 -21.41 -2.83 -23.34
CA VAL A 261 -21.90 -4.15 -23.73
C VAL A 261 -22.66 -4.03 -25.05
N PRO A 262 -22.48 -4.96 -26.02
CA PRO A 262 -23.20 -4.94 -27.30
C PRO A 262 -24.72 -4.96 -27.11
N GLU A 263 -25.48 -4.34 -28.01
CA GLU A 263 -26.96 -4.30 -27.98
C GLU A 263 -27.61 -5.70 -27.97
N ALA A 264 -26.92 -6.71 -28.51
CA ALA A 264 -27.36 -8.10 -28.48
C ALA A 264 -27.36 -8.75 -27.09
N VAL A 265 -26.75 -8.07 -26.08
CA VAL A 265 -26.72 -8.56 -24.69
C VAL A 265 -27.65 -7.71 -23.83
N GLN A 266 -28.69 -8.34 -23.29
CA GLN A 266 -29.59 -7.68 -22.34
C GLN A 266 -28.90 -7.49 -20.97
N VAL A 267 -28.74 -6.25 -20.54
CA VAL A 267 -28.17 -5.93 -19.22
C VAL A 267 -29.29 -5.68 -18.21
N VAL A 268 -29.22 -6.36 -17.06
CA VAL A 268 -30.14 -6.16 -15.94
C VAL A 268 -29.31 -5.86 -14.68
N ILE A 269 -29.58 -4.71 -14.04
CA ILE A 269 -28.93 -4.30 -12.81
C ILE A 269 -29.98 -4.25 -11.70
N ASP A 270 -29.74 -5.02 -10.64
CA ASP A 270 -30.55 -5.03 -9.42
C ASP A 270 -29.62 -4.84 -8.21
N CYS A 271 -29.22 -3.59 -7.97
CA CYS A 271 -28.45 -3.17 -6.80
C CYS A 271 -29.28 -2.13 -6.03
N PRO A 272 -30.15 -2.57 -5.12
CA PRO A 272 -31.05 -1.67 -4.39
C PRO A 272 -30.29 -0.55 -3.66
N PRO A 273 -30.79 0.70 -3.66
CA PRO A 273 -30.19 1.82 -2.92
C PRO A 273 -30.13 1.58 -1.40
N ALA A 274 -30.95 0.65 -0.90
CA ALA A 274 -30.98 0.27 0.51
C ALA A 274 -29.82 -0.64 0.94
N LEU A 275 -28.93 -1.05 0.03
CA LEU A 275 -27.74 -1.82 0.38
C LEU A 275 -26.81 -0.96 1.25
N PRO A 276 -26.22 -1.54 2.31
CA PRO A 276 -25.26 -0.82 3.10
C PRO A 276 -24.04 -0.43 2.24
N PRO A 277 -23.43 0.75 2.49
CA PRO A 277 -22.19 1.15 1.83
C PRO A 277 -21.08 0.13 2.09
N VAL A 278 -20.28 -0.15 1.07
CA VAL A 278 -19.12 -1.06 1.17
C VAL A 278 -17.86 -0.25 1.51
N LEU A 279 -16.98 -0.85 2.31
CA LEU A 279 -15.68 -0.26 2.67
C LEU A 279 -14.59 -0.83 1.76
N ALA A 280 -14.26 -0.11 0.69
CA ALA A 280 -13.26 -0.54 -0.28
C ALA A 280 -12.67 0.68 -1.03
N ASP A 281 -11.71 0.42 -1.91
CA ASP A 281 -11.18 1.42 -2.85
C ASP A 281 -12.06 1.44 -4.11
N PHE A 282 -12.71 2.58 -4.36
CA PHE A 282 -13.67 2.74 -5.45
C PHE A 282 -13.06 2.49 -6.83
N ASP A 283 -11.86 3.03 -7.09
CA ASP A 283 -11.20 2.88 -8.39
C ASP A 283 -10.74 1.45 -8.62
N GLN A 284 -10.28 0.77 -7.58
CA GLN A 284 -9.92 -0.65 -7.66
C GLN A 284 -11.16 -1.53 -7.88
N MET A 285 -12.29 -1.23 -7.23
CA MET A 285 -13.55 -1.96 -7.46
C MET A 285 -14.09 -1.74 -8.86
N ARG A 286 -13.93 -0.56 -9.45
CA ARG A 286 -14.27 -0.30 -10.84
C ARG A 286 -13.47 -1.19 -11.80
N ILE A 287 -12.18 -1.45 -11.52
CA ILE A 287 -11.36 -2.40 -12.27
C ILE A 287 -11.91 -3.84 -12.12
N VAL A 288 -12.27 -4.24 -10.90
CA VAL A 288 -12.86 -5.57 -10.61
C VAL A 288 -14.13 -5.79 -11.45
N PHE A 289 -15.11 -4.91 -11.31
CA PHE A 289 -16.39 -5.04 -12.05
C PHE A 289 -16.19 -4.91 -13.55
N GLY A 290 -15.31 -4.01 -14.02
CA GLY A 290 -14.97 -3.88 -15.44
C GLY A 290 -14.39 -5.18 -16.02
N ASN A 291 -13.51 -5.86 -15.28
CA ASN A 291 -12.98 -7.16 -15.69
C ASN A 291 -14.07 -8.24 -15.77
N LEU A 292 -14.98 -8.28 -14.80
CA LEU A 292 -16.08 -9.26 -14.79
C LEU A 292 -17.08 -9.00 -15.92
N VAL A 293 -17.46 -7.74 -16.16
CA VAL A 293 -18.32 -7.33 -17.30
C VAL A 293 -17.69 -7.72 -18.64
N ARG A 294 -16.39 -7.44 -18.82
CA ARG A 294 -15.66 -7.81 -20.02
C ARG A 294 -15.64 -9.33 -20.22
N ASN A 295 -15.41 -10.10 -19.15
CA ASN A 295 -15.43 -11.57 -19.22
C ASN A 295 -16.80 -12.11 -19.63
N ALA A 296 -17.88 -11.57 -19.06
CA ALA A 296 -19.25 -11.91 -19.40
C ALA A 296 -19.57 -11.60 -20.87
N ARG A 297 -19.23 -10.39 -21.34
CA ARG A 297 -19.37 -10.00 -22.76
C ARG A 297 -18.66 -10.96 -23.71
N GLU A 298 -17.42 -11.33 -23.40
CA GLU A 298 -16.63 -12.24 -24.20
C GLU A 298 -17.17 -13.69 -24.20
N ALA A 299 -17.90 -14.08 -23.14
CA ALA A 299 -18.55 -15.37 -23.04
C ALA A 299 -19.85 -15.44 -23.85
N MET A 300 -20.40 -14.31 -24.32
CA MET A 300 -21.67 -14.18 -25.02
C MET A 300 -21.48 -13.56 -26.43
N PRO A 301 -20.73 -14.19 -27.34
CA PRO A 301 -20.45 -13.60 -28.67
C PRO A 301 -21.71 -13.46 -29.54
N GLU A 302 -22.72 -14.33 -29.36
CA GLU A 302 -23.99 -14.32 -30.10
C GLU A 302 -25.10 -13.52 -29.39
N GLY A 303 -24.76 -12.83 -28.28
CA GLY A 303 -25.72 -12.18 -27.41
C GLY A 303 -26.10 -13.03 -26.20
N GLY A 304 -27.00 -12.50 -25.36
CA GLY A 304 -27.42 -13.18 -24.14
C GLY A 304 -27.91 -12.20 -23.06
N ARG A 305 -27.79 -12.59 -21.79
CA ARG A 305 -28.21 -11.79 -20.64
C ARG A 305 -27.05 -11.64 -19.63
N LEU A 306 -26.76 -10.41 -19.28
CA LEU A 306 -25.85 -10.05 -18.18
C LEU A 306 -26.70 -9.52 -17.01
N ALA A 307 -26.75 -10.26 -15.90
CA ALA A 307 -27.44 -9.84 -14.69
C ALA A 307 -26.44 -9.50 -13.59
N ILE A 308 -26.54 -8.29 -13.01
CA ILE A 308 -25.72 -7.86 -11.89
C ILE A 308 -26.65 -7.60 -10.71
N THR A 309 -26.53 -8.43 -9.66
CA THR A 309 -27.41 -8.38 -8.50
C THR A 309 -26.60 -8.15 -7.22
N GLY A 310 -26.99 -7.12 -6.44
CA GLY A 310 -26.42 -6.82 -5.13
C GLY A 310 -27.36 -7.28 -4.01
N ARG A 311 -26.79 -7.89 -2.96
CA ARG A 311 -27.53 -8.25 -1.74
C ARG A 311 -26.69 -8.06 -0.50
N ALA A 312 -27.32 -7.72 0.61
CA ALA A 312 -26.69 -7.79 1.92
C ALA A 312 -26.49 -9.25 2.34
N ALA A 313 -25.31 -9.60 2.85
CA ALA A 313 -24.95 -10.95 3.24
C ALA A 313 -24.09 -10.94 4.50
N GLY A 314 -24.71 -11.18 5.66
CA GLY A 314 -24.05 -11.14 6.95
C GLY A 314 -23.50 -9.74 7.27
N ASP A 315 -22.18 -9.64 7.43
CA ASP A 315 -21.44 -8.41 7.72
C ASP A 315 -20.95 -7.65 6.47
N GLY A 316 -21.44 -8.04 5.28
CA GLY A 316 -20.99 -7.51 4.00
C GLY A 316 -22.08 -7.39 2.94
N VAL A 317 -21.64 -7.04 1.75
CA VAL A 317 -22.44 -7.01 0.53
C VAL A 317 -21.86 -8.01 -0.46
N GLU A 318 -22.73 -8.82 -1.07
CA GLU A 318 -22.39 -9.67 -2.19
C GLU A 318 -22.95 -9.09 -3.48
N VAL A 319 -22.11 -9.00 -4.50
CA VAL A 319 -22.49 -8.59 -5.85
C VAL A 319 -22.21 -9.75 -6.80
N ALA A 320 -23.27 -10.32 -7.37
CA ALA A 320 -23.18 -11.39 -8.35
C ALA A 320 -23.27 -10.81 -9.76
N VAL A 321 -22.29 -11.15 -10.61
CA VAL A 321 -22.24 -10.85 -12.03
C VAL A 321 -22.47 -12.18 -12.77
N ALA A 322 -23.67 -12.35 -13.33
CA ALA A 322 -24.11 -13.58 -13.98
C ALA A 322 -24.28 -13.36 -15.48
N ASP A 323 -23.68 -14.22 -16.28
CA ASP A 323 -23.83 -14.28 -17.74
C ASP A 323 -24.52 -15.58 -18.19
N THR A 324 -25.17 -15.54 -19.32
CA THR A 324 -25.77 -16.74 -19.98
C THR A 324 -24.89 -17.23 -21.14
N GLY A 325 -23.56 -17.05 -20.99
CA GLY A 325 -22.61 -17.40 -22.03
C GLY A 325 -22.27 -18.89 -22.10
N VAL A 326 -21.14 -19.20 -22.71
CA VAL A 326 -20.68 -20.58 -22.96
C VAL A 326 -20.35 -21.37 -21.70
N GLY A 327 -20.25 -20.73 -20.56
CA GLY A 327 -19.87 -21.34 -19.29
C GLY A 327 -18.41 -21.83 -19.24
N ILE A 328 -18.05 -22.43 -18.08
CA ILE A 328 -16.68 -22.88 -17.78
C ILE A 328 -16.78 -24.36 -17.35
N PRO A 329 -16.02 -25.25 -17.99
CA PRO A 329 -15.96 -26.67 -17.61
C PRO A 329 -15.42 -26.84 -16.17
N PRO A 330 -15.94 -27.80 -15.39
CA PRO A 330 -15.56 -28.01 -13.99
C PRO A 330 -14.06 -28.22 -13.77
N GLU A 331 -13.38 -28.92 -14.68
CA GLU A 331 -11.95 -29.18 -14.64
C GLU A 331 -11.09 -27.93 -14.79
N LYS A 332 -11.67 -26.83 -15.31
CA LYS A 332 -10.97 -25.53 -15.48
C LYS A 332 -11.22 -24.56 -14.34
N LEU A 333 -12.30 -24.74 -13.55
CA LEU A 333 -12.68 -23.81 -12.48
C LEU A 333 -11.58 -23.59 -11.44
N GLY A 334 -10.77 -24.63 -11.15
CA GLY A 334 -9.66 -24.52 -10.21
C GLY A 334 -8.51 -23.61 -10.70
N HIS A 335 -8.37 -23.44 -12.01
CA HIS A 335 -7.23 -22.74 -12.64
C HIS A 335 -7.56 -21.32 -13.16
N ILE A 336 -8.85 -20.98 -13.32
CA ILE A 336 -9.24 -19.69 -13.95
C ILE A 336 -8.75 -18.45 -13.19
N MET A 337 -8.37 -18.60 -11.92
CA MET A 337 -7.79 -17.51 -11.07
C MET A 337 -6.27 -17.49 -11.12
N GLU A 338 -5.63 -18.47 -11.77
CA GLU A 338 -4.18 -18.47 -11.93
C GLU A 338 -3.75 -17.43 -12.95
N PRO A 339 -2.67 -16.67 -12.68
CA PRO A 339 -2.15 -15.73 -13.66
C PRO A 339 -1.80 -16.43 -14.99
N LEU A 340 -2.13 -15.77 -16.10
CA LEU A 340 -1.88 -16.26 -17.47
C LEU A 340 -2.68 -17.51 -17.88
N TYR A 341 -3.57 -18.01 -17.05
CA TYR A 341 -4.48 -19.07 -17.47
C TYR A 341 -5.65 -18.49 -18.28
N SER A 342 -5.75 -18.87 -19.54
CA SER A 342 -6.83 -18.45 -20.42
C SER A 342 -7.26 -19.59 -21.35
N THR A 343 -8.56 -19.79 -21.45
CA THR A 343 -9.17 -20.69 -22.47
C THR A 343 -9.52 -19.96 -23.75
N LYS A 344 -9.34 -18.65 -23.79
CA LYS A 344 -9.72 -17.78 -24.90
C LYS A 344 -8.52 -17.52 -25.80
N ALA A 345 -8.70 -17.64 -27.12
CA ALA A 345 -7.65 -17.40 -28.12
C ALA A 345 -7.08 -15.96 -28.10
N ARG A 346 -7.74 -15.03 -27.41
CA ARG A 346 -7.37 -13.60 -27.30
C ARG A 346 -7.26 -13.09 -25.86
N GLY A 347 -7.42 -13.95 -24.86
CA GLY A 347 -7.42 -13.55 -23.46
C GLY A 347 -6.04 -13.76 -22.82
N LEU A 348 -5.50 -12.74 -22.17
CA LEU A 348 -4.20 -12.79 -21.47
C LEU A 348 -4.23 -13.64 -20.17
N GLY A 349 -5.40 -14.09 -19.72
CA GLY A 349 -5.52 -14.81 -18.45
C GLY A 349 -5.14 -14.00 -17.20
N LEU A 350 -4.98 -12.68 -17.31
CA LEU A 350 -4.61 -11.82 -16.17
C LEU A 350 -5.81 -11.16 -15.49
N GLY A 351 -6.95 -11.03 -16.17
CA GLY A 351 -8.11 -10.30 -15.65
C GLY A 351 -8.63 -10.84 -14.31
N LEU A 352 -8.86 -12.15 -14.19
CA LEU A 352 -9.35 -12.77 -12.97
C LEU A 352 -8.27 -12.82 -11.86
N ALA A 353 -7.00 -13.01 -12.23
CA ALA A 353 -5.90 -12.95 -11.28
C ALA A 353 -5.77 -11.53 -10.68
N ILE A 354 -5.87 -10.47 -11.49
CA ILE A 354 -5.91 -9.08 -11.04
C ILE A 354 -7.13 -8.83 -10.16
N THR A 355 -8.31 -9.31 -10.57
CA THR A 355 -9.54 -9.20 -9.79
C THR A 355 -9.38 -9.79 -8.40
N ARG A 356 -8.82 -11.01 -8.31
CA ARG A 356 -8.55 -11.68 -7.05
C ARG A 356 -7.56 -10.88 -6.18
N ALA A 357 -6.43 -10.45 -6.74
CA ALA A 357 -5.41 -9.67 -6.03
C ALA A 357 -5.95 -8.33 -5.49
N ILE A 358 -6.80 -7.65 -6.26
CA ILE A 358 -7.47 -6.42 -5.82
C ILE A 358 -8.41 -6.71 -4.65
N LEU A 359 -9.25 -7.75 -4.77
CA LEU A 359 -10.22 -8.10 -3.74
C LEU A 359 -9.53 -8.51 -2.43
N GLU A 360 -8.47 -9.32 -2.48
CA GLU A 360 -7.66 -9.69 -1.31
C GLU A 360 -7.12 -8.46 -0.57
N LYS A 361 -6.61 -7.47 -1.30
CA LYS A 361 -6.14 -6.19 -0.71
C LYS A 361 -7.26 -5.36 -0.07
N ASN A 362 -8.45 -5.42 -0.64
CA ASN A 362 -9.64 -4.75 -0.12
C ASN A 362 -10.39 -5.58 0.93
N LYS A 363 -9.79 -6.67 1.45
CA LYS A 363 -10.40 -7.60 2.41
C LYS A 363 -11.71 -8.21 1.89
N GLY A 364 -11.86 -8.28 0.58
CA GLY A 364 -12.97 -8.90 -0.12
C GLY A 364 -12.65 -10.31 -0.60
N GLY A 365 -13.63 -10.94 -1.28
CA GLY A 365 -13.48 -12.28 -1.83
C GLY A 365 -14.19 -12.44 -3.16
N LEU A 366 -13.80 -13.47 -3.93
CA LEU A 366 -14.41 -13.86 -5.21
C LEU A 366 -14.80 -15.33 -5.17
N ARG A 367 -16.05 -15.61 -5.53
CA ARG A 367 -16.54 -16.99 -5.77
C ARG A 367 -17.02 -17.10 -7.21
N VAL A 368 -16.92 -18.29 -7.77
CA VAL A 368 -17.40 -18.61 -9.12
C VAL A 368 -18.26 -19.85 -9.08
N ALA A 369 -19.38 -19.81 -9.82
CA ALA A 369 -20.20 -20.94 -10.15
C ALA A 369 -20.45 -20.90 -11.66
N SER A 370 -20.26 -22.01 -12.36
CA SER A 370 -20.46 -22.08 -13.82
C SER A 370 -20.77 -23.49 -14.27
N GLN A 371 -21.58 -23.57 -15.33
CA GLN A 371 -21.87 -24.84 -16.02
C GLN A 371 -21.73 -24.61 -17.54
N PRO A 372 -21.12 -25.54 -18.28
CA PRO A 372 -20.99 -25.43 -19.72
C PRO A 372 -22.38 -25.30 -20.41
N GLY A 373 -22.52 -24.26 -21.24
CA GLY A 373 -23.77 -23.97 -21.96
C GLY A 373 -24.83 -23.22 -21.14
N GLU A 374 -24.66 -23.05 -19.83
CA GLU A 374 -25.62 -22.34 -18.96
C GLU A 374 -25.10 -20.97 -18.49
N GLY A 375 -23.79 -20.69 -18.70
CA GLY A 375 -23.15 -19.44 -18.32
C GLY A 375 -22.34 -19.52 -17.04
N SER A 376 -21.98 -18.36 -16.51
CA SER A 376 -21.15 -18.24 -15.30
C SER A 376 -21.69 -17.17 -14.37
N THR A 377 -21.48 -17.36 -13.07
CA THR A 377 -21.78 -16.37 -12.03
C THR A 377 -20.54 -16.13 -11.19
N PHE A 378 -20.04 -14.91 -11.22
CA PHE A 378 -18.94 -14.43 -10.37
C PHE A 378 -19.51 -13.61 -9.24
N THR A 379 -19.31 -14.03 -7.99
CA THR A 379 -19.81 -13.33 -6.80
C THR A 379 -18.66 -12.65 -6.05
N VAL A 380 -18.68 -11.33 -6.01
CA VAL A 380 -17.77 -10.48 -5.24
C VAL A 380 -18.38 -10.24 -3.87
N ARG A 381 -17.62 -10.50 -2.79
CA ARG A 381 -18.00 -10.18 -1.42
C ARG A 381 -17.12 -9.02 -0.91
N LEU A 382 -17.74 -7.98 -0.36
CA LEU A 382 -17.10 -6.82 0.23
C LEU A 382 -17.62 -6.59 1.65
N ALA A 383 -16.78 -6.05 2.54
CA ALA A 383 -17.20 -5.65 3.87
C ALA A 383 -18.17 -4.46 3.79
N ALA A 384 -19.25 -4.51 4.55
CA ALA A 384 -20.13 -3.36 4.71
C ALA A 384 -19.64 -2.46 5.86
N VAL A 385 -19.95 -1.17 5.77
CA VAL A 385 -19.76 -0.25 6.90
C VAL A 385 -20.78 -0.58 7.96
N ARG A 386 -20.33 -0.88 9.19
CA ARG A 386 -21.24 -1.05 10.33
C ARG A 386 -21.77 0.32 10.75
N GLU A 387 -23.10 0.41 10.97
CA GLU A 387 -23.69 1.58 11.63
C GLU A 387 -23.04 1.73 13.01
N GLY A 388 -22.19 2.71 13.18
CA GLY A 388 -21.46 3.00 14.43
C GLY A 388 -20.01 3.45 14.28
N GLU A 389 -19.31 3.15 13.17
CA GLU A 389 -17.91 3.53 12.98
C GLU A 389 -17.70 4.82 12.13
N GLY A 390 -18.77 5.53 11.80
CA GLY A 390 -18.74 6.74 10.94
C GLY A 390 -18.78 8.08 11.67
N LYS A 391 -18.58 8.12 13.01
CA LYS A 391 -18.45 9.36 13.80
C LYS A 391 -17.26 9.25 14.74
N GLY A 392 -16.09 9.55 14.23
CA GLY A 392 -14.86 9.72 14.97
C GLY A 392 -13.93 10.65 14.20
#